data_cff306110563e065343bc555fb31523e
#
_entry.id   cff306110563e065343bc555fb31523e
#
_cell.length_a   1.000
_cell.length_b   1.000
_cell.length_c   1.000
_cell.angle_alpha   90.00
_cell.angle_beta   90.00
_cell.angle_gamma   90.00
#
_symmetry.space_group_name_H-M   'P 1'
#
loop_
_entity.id
_entity.type
_entity.pdbx_description
1 polymer ?
#
loop_
_entity_poly.entity_id
_entity_poly.type
_entity_poly.pdbx_seq_one_letter_code
_entity_poly.pdbx_strand_id
1 'polypeptide(L)'
;MFALALVGFTTGAMAQENEIPTQKYSVATNSFWANWFVQVGGQFNAAYTNEEQLGNKNPFSVDRGTFGFEVAVGKWFTPVIGLRTKFQGIWSKAVVDADNHHAYKYWGIQEDVMFNLSNAFCGYNEKRFWNIAPYVGIGYMQRWKSTDDANDKSLYREPSYNVGIYNSFRINRRLAAYLDVWALAAEGSFDGVNGEGKTDWRTHEKTHCRYWDKMVGVSVGLNVNLGKTIGWNKVPDVDALMAMNKEQLDALNASLKEQQDENARLRNLLANQKPAETKTIKEFSTTPVSVFFNINKSKIASRKDLVNVKELAKYAKDNNKKVVVTGYADSKTGTAAINNKLSEARANAVANELVKMGLSRDNIIIEHKGGVNDLSPFSYNRRAIVKLQ
;
A
#
# COMPACT_ATOMS: atom_id res chain seq x y z
N MET A 1 -46.57 30.41 25.65
CA MET A 1 -45.98 30.37 24.31
C MET A 1 -44.47 30.57 24.43
N PHE A 2 -43.72 29.50 24.65
CA PHE A 2 -42.27 29.53 24.66
C PHE A 2 -41.82 28.35 23.78
N ALA A 3 -41.26 28.71 22.62
CA ALA A 3 -40.71 27.76 21.69
C ALA A 3 -39.31 27.34 22.19
N LEU A 4 -39.16 26.06 22.55
CA LEU A 4 -37.88 25.45 22.79
C LEU A 4 -37.27 25.10 21.41
N ALA A 5 -36.28 25.89 21.01
CA ALA A 5 -35.41 25.53 19.88
C ALA A 5 -34.52 24.37 20.28
N LEU A 6 -34.85 23.17 19.82
CA LEU A 6 -33.95 22.02 19.86
C LEU A 6 -32.85 22.26 18.80
N VAL A 7 -31.71 22.76 19.23
CA VAL A 7 -30.49 22.74 18.41
C VAL A 7 -29.99 21.29 18.39
N GLY A 8 -30.38 20.57 17.34
CA GLY A 8 -29.82 19.27 17.04
C GLY A 8 -28.37 19.42 16.67
N PHE A 9 -27.45 19.16 17.60
CA PHE A 9 -26.08 18.82 17.26
C PHE A 9 -26.09 17.45 16.60
N THR A 10 -26.24 17.43 15.28
CA THR A 10 -25.78 16.31 14.49
C THR A 10 -24.25 16.32 14.54
N THR A 11 -23.68 15.71 15.54
CA THR A 11 -22.29 15.26 15.45
C THR A 11 -22.26 14.23 14.34
N GLY A 12 -21.97 14.68 13.13
CA GLY A 12 -21.49 13.82 12.08
C GLY A 12 -20.18 13.20 12.59
N ALA A 13 -20.30 12.04 13.21
CA ALA A 13 -19.17 11.16 13.40
C ALA A 13 -18.72 10.77 12.00
N MET A 14 -17.94 11.62 11.34
CA MET A 14 -17.03 11.21 10.33
C MET A 14 -16.23 10.11 11.00
N ALA A 15 -16.44 8.87 10.60
CA ALA A 15 -15.53 7.80 10.89
C ALA A 15 -14.23 8.20 10.17
N GLN A 16 -13.42 8.98 10.84
CA GLN A 16 -12.04 9.18 10.48
C GLN A 16 -11.46 7.78 10.60
N GLU A 17 -11.22 7.12 9.46
CA GLU A 17 -10.41 5.91 9.41
C GLU A 17 -9.08 6.32 10.07
N ASN A 18 -8.96 6.05 11.35
CA ASN A 18 -7.73 6.30 12.09
C ASN A 18 -6.68 5.39 11.45
N GLU A 19 -5.90 5.95 10.53
CA GLU A 19 -4.77 5.25 9.94
C GLU A 19 -3.87 4.78 11.09
N ILE A 20 -3.65 3.48 11.18
CA ILE A 20 -2.75 2.90 12.18
C ILE A 20 -1.39 3.57 12.03
N PRO A 21 -0.86 4.24 13.07
CA PRO A 21 0.44 4.87 12.99
C PRO A 21 1.50 3.81 12.65
N THR A 22 2.36 4.12 11.70
CA THR A 22 3.38 3.20 11.19
C THR A 22 4.77 3.83 11.30
N GLN A 23 5.77 3.00 11.58
CA GLN A 23 7.16 3.44 11.63
C GLN A 23 7.61 3.93 10.25
N LYS A 24 8.29 5.08 10.23
CA LYS A 24 8.68 5.75 8.98
C LYS A 24 9.71 4.95 8.17
N TYR A 25 10.63 4.28 8.85
CA TYR A 25 11.78 3.63 8.22
C TYR A 25 11.75 2.09 8.32
N SER A 26 10.85 1.52 9.09
CA SER A 26 10.76 0.08 9.29
C SER A 26 9.67 -0.52 8.41
N VAL A 27 10.00 -1.66 7.80
CA VAL A 27 9.08 -2.43 6.98
C VAL A 27 9.17 -3.90 7.35
N ALA A 28 8.06 -4.61 7.21
CA ALA A 28 8.04 -6.05 7.43
C ALA A 28 8.84 -6.78 6.34
N THR A 29 9.54 -7.85 6.73
CA THR A 29 10.28 -8.71 5.81
C THR A 29 9.32 -9.37 4.83
N ASN A 30 9.68 -9.35 3.55
CA ASN A 30 8.92 -9.98 2.49
C ASN A 30 9.50 -11.34 2.07
N SER A 31 8.69 -12.11 1.33
CA SER A 31 9.13 -13.34 0.69
C SER A 31 10.31 -13.09 -0.27
N PHE A 32 11.17 -14.11 -0.44
CA PHE A 32 12.25 -14.07 -1.42
C PHE A 32 11.76 -13.71 -2.84
N TRP A 33 10.57 -14.14 -3.23
CA TRP A 33 9.98 -13.88 -4.55
C TRP A 33 9.32 -12.50 -4.68
N ALA A 34 9.30 -11.70 -3.63
CA ALA A 34 8.76 -10.34 -3.67
C ALA A 34 9.78 -9.36 -4.26
N ASN A 35 9.27 -8.28 -4.85
CA ASN A 35 10.03 -7.10 -5.29
C ASN A 35 11.09 -7.36 -6.37
N TRP A 36 10.90 -8.40 -7.18
CA TRP A 36 11.64 -8.56 -8.42
C TRP A 36 11.12 -7.62 -9.49
N PHE A 37 12.01 -7.20 -10.37
CA PHE A 37 11.66 -6.36 -11.51
C PHE A 37 12.45 -6.75 -12.76
N VAL A 38 11.89 -6.40 -13.91
CA VAL A 38 12.55 -6.47 -15.22
C VAL A 38 12.52 -5.09 -15.84
N GLN A 39 13.61 -4.71 -16.49
CA GLN A 39 13.74 -3.45 -17.23
C GLN A 39 14.04 -3.73 -18.68
N VAL A 40 13.43 -2.94 -19.56
CA VAL A 40 13.72 -2.93 -20.99
C VAL A 40 13.76 -1.49 -21.45
N GLY A 41 14.82 -1.11 -22.15
CA GLY A 41 14.98 0.26 -22.62
C GLY A 41 15.93 0.42 -23.79
N GLY A 42 15.89 1.60 -24.35
CA GLY A 42 16.87 2.09 -25.30
C GLY A 42 17.91 2.95 -24.59
N GLN A 43 19.14 2.89 -25.07
CA GLN A 43 20.22 3.73 -24.57
C GLN A 43 20.84 4.56 -25.69
N PHE A 44 21.33 5.72 -25.31
CA PHE A 44 22.24 6.54 -26.10
C PHE A 44 23.56 6.64 -25.34
N ASN A 45 24.66 6.29 -26.01
CA ASN A 45 25.98 6.27 -25.38
C ASN A 45 27.02 6.98 -26.22
N ALA A 46 28.06 7.45 -25.54
CA ALA A 46 29.24 8.04 -26.13
C ALA A 46 30.48 7.43 -25.47
N ALA A 47 31.38 6.87 -26.29
CA ALA A 47 32.65 6.33 -25.82
C ALA A 47 33.76 7.37 -25.92
N TYR A 48 34.67 7.30 -24.95
CA TYR A 48 35.86 8.12 -24.86
C TYR A 48 37.05 7.20 -24.69
N THR A 49 37.86 7.11 -25.72
CA THR A 49 39.06 6.28 -25.73
C THR A 49 40.18 6.96 -24.99
N ASN A 50 41.13 6.21 -24.48
CA ASN A 50 42.34 6.74 -23.83
C ASN A 50 43.30 7.40 -24.84
N GLU A 51 43.14 7.13 -26.13
CA GLU A 51 44.01 7.60 -27.22
C GLU A 51 43.48 8.82 -27.96
N GLU A 52 42.39 9.36 -27.48
CA GLU A 52 41.74 10.50 -28.09
C GLU A 52 42.67 11.71 -28.13
N GLN A 53 42.98 12.18 -29.35
CA GLN A 53 43.89 13.31 -29.57
C GLN A 53 43.17 14.65 -29.74
N LEU A 54 41.85 14.66 -29.59
CA LEU A 54 41.00 15.84 -29.82
C LEU A 54 41.25 16.99 -28.85
N GLY A 55 42.05 16.81 -27.81
CA GLY A 55 42.44 17.82 -26.79
C GLY A 55 41.38 18.89 -26.61
N ASN A 56 40.94 19.29 -25.50
CA ASN A 56 39.97 20.34 -25.17
C ASN A 56 38.82 20.67 -26.16
N LYS A 57 38.57 19.86 -27.20
CA LYS A 57 37.47 20.01 -28.13
C LYS A 57 36.21 19.42 -27.53
N ASN A 58 35.06 19.89 -28.00
CA ASN A 58 33.77 19.57 -27.48
C ASN A 58 33.58 18.05 -27.23
N PRO A 59 33.43 17.62 -25.97
CA PRO A 59 33.30 16.19 -25.62
C PRO A 59 31.98 15.59 -26.15
N PHE A 60 31.04 16.38 -26.63
CA PHE A 60 29.77 15.97 -27.20
C PHE A 60 29.76 16.07 -28.73
N SER A 61 30.89 15.83 -29.40
CA SER A 61 30.94 15.73 -30.86
C SER A 61 29.85 14.78 -31.36
N VAL A 62 29.12 15.20 -32.39
CA VAL A 62 27.93 14.49 -32.95
C VAL A 62 28.28 13.08 -33.42
N ASP A 63 29.52 12.87 -33.86
CA ASP A 63 29.98 11.59 -34.42
C ASP A 63 30.25 10.50 -33.38
N ARG A 64 30.26 10.86 -32.10
CA ARG A 64 30.54 9.96 -30.97
C ARG A 64 29.32 9.16 -30.50
N GLY A 65 28.14 9.72 -30.69
CA GLY A 65 26.90 9.17 -30.17
C GLY A 65 26.45 7.91 -30.89
N THR A 66 26.07 6.90 -30.15
CA THR A 66 25.49 5.66 -30.67
C THR A 66 24.26 5.24 -29.87
N PHE A 67 23.34 4.55 -30.55
CA PHE A 67 22.18 3.97 -29.93
C PHE A 67 22.42 2.50 -29.59
N GLY A 68 21.80 2.04 -28.54
CA GLY A 68 21.81 0.65 -28.14
C GLY A 68 20.53 0.30 -27.38
N PHE A 69 20.53 -0.86 -26.78
CA PHE A 69 19.45 -1.28 -25.90
C PHE A 69 19.99 -1.81 -24.59
N GLU A 70 19.12 -1.88 -23.59
CA GLU A 70 19.42 -2.54 -22.33
C GLU A 70 18.25 -3.38 -21.85
N VAL A 71 18.58 -4.46 -21.19
CA VAL A 71 17.64 -5.33 -20.47
C VAL A 71 18.22 -5.59 -19.10
N ALA A 72 17.41 -5.52 -18.06
CA ALA A 72 17.89 -5.83 -16.73
C ALA A 72 16.86 -6.63 -15.95
N VAL A 73 17.38 -7.42 -15.02
CA VAL A 73 16.60 -8.12 -13.99
C VAL A 73 17.16 -7.70 -12.64
N GLY A 74 16.30 -7.37 -11.72
CA GLY A 74 16.75 -6.96 -10.39
C GLY A 74 15.77 -7.29 -9.31
N LYS A 75 16.20 -7.03 -8.08
CA LYS A 75 15.40 -7.25 -6.89
C LYS A 75 15.72 -6.19 -5.86
N TRP A 76 14.67 -5.65 -5.26
CA TRP A 76 14.80 -4.84 -4.07
C TRP A 76 14.72 -5.73 -2.83
N PHE A 77 15.81 -5.82 -2.06
CA PHE A 77 15.87 -6.60 -0.81
C PHE A 77 15.27 -5.84 0.36
N THR A 78 15.46 -4.53 0.34
CA THR A 78 14.84 -3.57 1.27
C THR A 78 14.27 -2.40 0.47
N PRO A 79 13.49 -1.51 1.06
CA PRO A 79 13.08 -0.28 0.37
C PRO A 79 14.24 0.58 -0.14
N VAL A 80 15.43 0.41 0.45
CA VAL A 80 16.62 1.23 0.19
C VAL A 80 17.64 0.51 -0.68
N ILE A 81 17.83 -0.80 -0.50
CA ILE A 81 18.91 -1.56 -1.14
C ILE A 81 18.34 -2.53 -2.16
N GLY A 82 18.84 -2.48 -3.37
CA GLY A 82 18.53 -3.40 -4.48
C GLY A 82 19.78 -3.90 -5.17
N LEU A 83 19.64 -5.00 -5.87
CA LEU A 83 20.60 -5.56 -6.81
C LEU A 83 19.96 -5.62 -8.20
N ARG A 84 20.76 -5.34 -9.24
CA ARG A 84 20.33 -5.37 -10.62
C ARG A 84 21.44 -5.95 -11.50
N THR A 85 21.12 -6.99 -12.24
CA THR A 85 21.94 -7.50 -13.33
C THR A 85 21.46 -6.84 -14.62
N LYS A 86 22.31 -6.07 -15.28
CA LYS A 86 22.00 -5.31 -16.47
C LYS A 86 22.82 -5.82 -17.66
N PHE A 87 22.16 -6.17 -18.74
CA PHE A 87 22.77 -6.46 -20.05
C PHE A 87 22.58 -5.25 -20.95
N GLN A 88 23.65 -4.77 -21.58
CA GLN A 88 23.62 -3.58 -22.44
C GLN A 88 24.57 -3.73 -23.65
N GLY A 89 24.30 -3.00 -24.71
CA GLY A 89 25.09 -2.94 -25.95
C GLY A 89 24.21 -2.44 -27.09
N ILE A 90 24.56 -2.54 -28.23
CA ILE A 90 25.24 -3.36 -29.22
C ILE A 90 26.29 -2.51 -29.93
N TRP A 91 25.96 -1.22 -30.19
CA TRP A 91 26.81 -0.34 -31.00
C TRP A 91 27.53 0.67 -30.13
N SER A 92 28.79 0.90 -30.48
CA SER A 92 29.59 2.00 -29.96
C SER A 92 30.56 2.49 -31.04
N LYS A 93 31.14 3.65 -30.79
CA LYS A 93 32.08 4.29 -31.68
C LYS A 93 33.25 4.88 -30.88
N ALA A 94 34.46 4.40 -31.17
CA ALA A 94 35.67 5.04 -30.69
C ALA A 94 36.05 6.18 -31.63
N VAL A 95 36.40 7.35 -31.05
CA VAL A 95 36.84 8.51 -31.79
C VAL A 95 38.25 8.83 -31.36
N VAL A 96 39.21 8.69 -32.29
CA VAL A 96 40.64 9.00 -32.05
C VAL A 96 40.92 10.46 -32.37
N ASP A 97 40.50 10.92 -33.53
CA ASP A 97 40.58 12.31 -33.95
C ASP A 97 39.35 12.70 -34.82
N ALA A 98 39.35 13.88 -35.42
CA ALA A 98 38.21 14.40 -36.15
C ALA A 98 37.87 13.57 -37.41
N ASP A 99 38.85 12.93 -38.02
CA ASP A 99 38.70 12.19 -39.25
C ASP A 99 38.85 10.68 -39.06
N ASN A 100 39.27 10.26 -37.85
CA ASN A 100 39.56 8.87 -37.56
C ASN A 100 38.65 8.36 -36.42
N HIS A 101 37.64 7.61 -36.80
CA HIS A 101 36.68 6.99 -35.90
C HIS A 101 36.39 5.55 -36.30
N HIS A 102 36.25 4.68 -35.32
CA HIS A 102 36.00 3.26 -35.51
C HIS A 102 34.69 2.84 -34.84
N ALA A 103 33.77 2.33 -35.62
CA ALA A 103 32.54 1.76 -35.10
C ALA A 103 32.78 0.28 -34.73
N TYR A 104 32.29 -0.12 -33.57
CA TYR A 104 32.41 -1.48 -33.09
C TYR A 104 31.13 -1.97 -32.41
N LYS A 105 31.03 -3.28 -32.31
CA LYS A 105 29.93 -3.94 -31.59
C LYS A 105 30.42 -4.53 -30.29
N TYR A 106 29.64 -4.36 -29.26
CA TYR A 106 29.94 -4.87 -27.93
C TYR A 106 28.68 -5.35 -27.23
N TRP A 107 28.87 -6.10 -26.19
CA TRP A 107 27.90 -6.35 -25.15
C TRP A 107 28.58 -6.28 -23.79
N GLY A 108 27.81 -5.92 -22.78
CA GLY A 108 28.27 -5.88 -21.41
C GLY A 108 27.20 -6.42 -20.47
N ILE A 109 27.65 -7.10 -19.43
CA ILE A 109 26.82 -7.50 -18.30
C ILE A 109 27.38 -6.81 -17.05
N GLN A 110 26.51 -6.15 -16.31
CA GLN A 110 26.86 -5.36 -15.14
C GLN A 110 26.01 -5.85 -13.96
N GLU A 111 26.63 -5.95 -12.80
CA GLU A 111 25.96 -6.24 -11.54
C GLU A 111 26.01 -4.98 -10.68
N ASP A 112 24.85 -4.37 -10.48
CA ASP A 112 24.69 -3.05 -9.86
C ASP A 112 24.12 -3.20 -8.44
N VAL A 113 24.75 -2.57 -7.45
CA VAL A 113 24.19 -2.34 -6.13
C VAL A 113 23.52 -0.97 -6.13
N MET A 114 22.20 -0.95 -5.91
CA MET A 114 21.37 0.24 -6.02
C MET A 114 20.95 0.74 -4.64
N PHE A 115 20.96 2.06 -4.43
CA PHE A 115 20.56 2.72 -3.19
C PHE A 115 19.43 3.71 -3.43
N ASN A 116 18.20 3.38 -3.03
CA ASN A 116 17.06 4.28 -3.17
C ASN A 116 17.11 5.41 -2.13
N LEU A 117 17.66 6.54 -2.52
CA LEU A 117 17.80 7.73 -1.66
C LEU A 117 16.44 8.31 -1.27
N SER A 118 15.46 8.26 -2.17
CA SER A 118 14.13 8.75 -1.88
C SER A 118 13.49 8.01 -0.71
N ASN A 119 13.69 6.68 -0.61
CA ASN A 119 13.21 5.89 0.51
C ASN A 119 14.09 6.04 1.76
N ALA A 120 15.39 6.21 1.59
CA ALA A 120 16.33 6.38 2.70
C ALA A 120 16.04 7.67 3.49
N PHE A 121 15.85 8.79 2.80
CA PHE A 121 15.67 10.10 3.46
C PHE A 121 14.20 10.43 3.78
N CYS A 122 13.27 10.02 2.91
CA CYS A 122 11.85 10.37 3.05
C CYS A 122 10.99 9.22 3.60
N GLY A 123 11.59 8.08 3.94
CA GLY A 123 10.87 6.87 4.35
C GLY A 123 10.18 6.16 3.18
N TYR A 124 9.76 4.93 3.41
CA TYR A 124 9.09 4.13 2.38
C TYR A 124 7.67 4.64 2.09
N ASN A 125 7.40 4.87 0.80
CA ASN A 125 6.06 5.20 0.31
C ASN A 125 5.81 4.50 -1.03
N GLU A 126 4.90 3.51 -1.04
CA GLU A 126 4.54 2.76 -2.25
C GLU A 126 3.95 3.66 -3.35
N LYS A 127 3.29 4.74 -2.99
CA LYS A 127 2.62 5.66 -3.94
C LYS A 127 3.54 6.77 -4.45
N ARG A 128 4.81 6.81 -4.05
CA ARG A 128 5.74 7.86 -4.50
C ARG A 128 5.89 7.81 -6.00
N PHE A 129 5.71 8.97 -6.65
CA PHE A 129 5.79 9.11 -8.10
C PHE A 129 7.23 8.97 -8.59
N TRP A 130 8.20 9.62 -7.94
CA TRP A 130 9.59 9.68 -8.35
C TRP A 130 10.52 9.11 -7.29
N ASN A 131 11.35 8.16 -7.69
CA ASN A 131 12.40 7.60 -6.87
C ASN A 131 13.75 7.79 -7.55
N ILE A 132 14.75 8.18 -6.77
CA ILE A 132 16.14 8.34 -7.20
C ILE A 132 16.97 7.26 -6.52
N ALA A 133 17.71 6.50 -7.31
CA ALA A 133 18.59 5.45 -6.82
C ALA A 133 19.95 5.51 -7.52
N PRO A 134 20.95 6.17 -6.95
CA PRO A 134 22.32 5.98 -7.40
C PRO A 134 22.74 4.52 -7.23
N TYR A 135 23.69 4.11 -8.04
CA TYR A 135 24.24 2.78 -7.99
C TYR A 135 25.71 2.76 -8.37
N VAL A 136 26.37 1.71 -7.95
CA VAL A 136 27.72 1.35 -8.37
C VAL A 136 27.68 -0.12 -8.76
N GLY A 137 28.47 -0.49 -9.76
CA GLY A 137 28.49 -1.85 -10.24
C GLY A 137 29.84 -2.26 -10.80
N ILE A 138 29.98 -3.56 -10.92
CA ILE A 138 31.10 -4.22 -11.59
C ILE A 138 30.52 -5.09 -12.68
N GLY A 139 31.31 -5.31 -13.71
CA GLY A 139 30.80 -6.11 -14.83
C GLY A 139 31.91 -6.60 -15.74
N TYR A 140 31.44 -7.06 -16.84
CA TYR A 140 32.26 -7.64 -17.90
C TYR A 140 31.76 -7.15 -19.24
N MET A 141 32.68 -6.75 -20.11
CA MET A 141 32.39 -6.30 -21.45
C MET A 141 33.14 -7.12 -22.47
N GLN A 142 32.50 -7.35 -23.58
CA GLN A 142 33.11 -8.01 -24.72
C GLN A 142 32.82 -7.24 -26.01
N ARG A 143 33.86 -6.85 -26.70
CA ARG A 143 33.80 -6.41 -28.10
C ARG A 143 33.95 -7.62 -29.00
N TRP A 144 33.17 -7.72 -30.06
CA TRP A 144 33.27 -8.88 -30.97
C TRP A 144 33.44 -8.54 -32.46
N LYS A 145 33.26 -7.27 -32.86
CA LYS A 145 33.44 -6.90 -34.26
C LYS A 145 33.74 -5.41 -34.40
N SER A 146 34.81 -5.07 -35.15
CA SER A 146 34.95 -3.77 -35.78
C SER A 146 34.15 -3.74 -37.09
N THR A 147 33.54 -2.62 -37.43
CA THR A 147 32.86 -2.44 -38.73
C THR A 147 33.83 -2.05 -39.80
N ASP A 148 34.99 -1.55 -39.44
CA ASP A 148 35.96 -0.96 -40.36
C ASP A 148 37.03 -1.95 -40.83
N ASP A 149 37.21 -3.08 -40.13
CA ASP A 149 38.09 -4.15 -40.55
C ASP A 149 37.34 -5.50 -40.55
N ALA A 150 36.98 -5.98 -41.73
CA ALA A 150 36.31 -7.24 -41.94
C ALA A 150 37.17 -8.44 -41.50
N ASN A 151 38.48 -8.30 -41.39
CA ASN A 151 39.43 -9.33 -40.96
C ASN A 151 39.75 -9.30 -39.48
N ASP A 152 39.34 -8.28 -38.75
CA ASP A 152 39.51 -8.20 -37.29
C ASP A 152 38.63 -9.24 -36.59
N LYS A 153 39.24 -10.36 -36.21
CA LYS A 153 38.64 -11.46 -35.44
C LYS A 153 38.95 -11.32 -33.95
N SER A 154 39.58 -10.25 -33.52
CA SER A 154 40.00 -10.06 -32.14
C SER A 154 38.81 -9.91 -31.23
N LEU A 155 38.78 -10.70 -30.18
CA LEU A 155 37.81 -10.66 -29.11
C LEU A 155 38.43 -9.97 -27.90
N TYR A 156 38.08 -8.73 -27.67
CA TYR A 156 38.53 -8.02 -26.47
C TYR A 156 37.53 -8.24 -25.35
N ARG A 157 38.04 -8.64 -24.18
CA ARG A 157 37.24 -9.06 -23.02
C ARG A 157 37.82 -8.38 -21.80
N GLU A 158 37.06 -7.43 -21.24
CA GLU A 158 37.59 -6.60 -20.16
C GLU A 158 36.61 -6.52 -19.00
N PRO A 159 37.13 -6.49 -17.76
CA PRO A 159 36.34 -6.09 -16.61
C PRO A 159 35.90 -4.65 -16.76
N SER A 160 34.76 -4.32 -16.20
CA SER A 160 34.24 -2.97 -16.24
C SER A 160 33.68 -2.55 -14.90
N TYR A 161 33.69 -1.24 -14.65
CA TYR A 161 33.12 -0.60 -13.49
C TYR A 161 32.11 0.44 -13.97
N ASN A 162 30.97 0.47 -13.33
CA ASN A 162 29.94 1.43 -13.70
C ASN A 162 29.37 2.13 -12.48
N VAL A 163 28.95 3.37 -12.70
CA VAL A 163 28.22 4.19 -11.75
C VAL A 163 27.09 4.87 -12.47
N GLY A 164 26.02 5.15 -11.78
CA GLY A 164 24.91 5.87 -12.39
C GLY A 164 23.86 6.30 -11.40
N ILE A 165 22.86 6.99 -11.95
CA ILE A 165 21.70 7.47 -11.22
C ILE A 165 20.44 7.01 -11.95
N TYR A 166 19.80 6.01 -11.36
CA TYR A 166 18.54 5.49 -11.83
C TYR A 166 17.38 6.32 -11.28
N ASN A 167 16.58 6.89 -12.16
CA ASN A 167 15.37 7.64 -11.84
C ASN A 167 14.16 6.84 -12.28
N SER A 168 13.24 6.56 -11.38
CA SER A 168 12.04 5.78 -11.63
C SER A 168 10.80 6.63 -11.44
N PHE A 169 9.92 6.68 -12.44
CA PHE A 169 8.66 7.42 -12.46
C PHE A 169 7.50 6.43 -12.48
N ARG A 170 6.78 6.34 -11.38
CA ARG A 170 5.70 5.39 -11.20
C ARG A 170 4.50 5.72 -12.08
N ILE A 171 4.09 4.78 -12.93
CA ILE A 171 2.86 4.86 -13.72
C ILE A 171 1.72 4.18 -12.95
N ASN A 172 1.97 2.96 -12.47
CA ASN A 172 1.04 2.21 -11.64
C ASN A 172 1.82 1.28 -10.67
N ARG A 173 1.15 0.37 -9.99
CA ARG A 173 1.81 -0.55 -9.04
C ARG A 173 2.83 -1.47 -9.71
N ARG A 174 2.59 -1.87 -10.96
CA ARG A 174 3.45 -2.82 -11.69
C ARG A 174 4.40 -2.15 -12.66
N LEU A 175 4.08 -0.97 -13.14
CA LEU A 175 4.78 -0.31 -14.25
C LEU A 175 5.33 1.03 -13.82
N ALA A 176 6.60 1.27 -14.16
CA ALA A 176 7.24 2.58 -14.05
C ALA A 176 8.03 2.88 -15.32
N ALA A 177 8.07 4.13 -15.74
CA ALA A 177 9.07 4.59 -16.68
C ALA A 177 10.38 4.86 -15.93
N TYR A 178 11.51 4.77 -16.64
CA TYR A 178 12.78 5.12 -16.03
C TYR A 178 13.67 5.96 -16.94
N LEU A 179 14.54 6.71 -16.31
CA LEU A 179 15.67 7.43 -16.89
C LEU A 179 16.91 7.05 -16.10
N ASP A 180 17.88 6.43 -16.74
CA ASP A 180 19.15 6.03 -16.15
C ASP A 180 20.27 6.85 -16.80
N VAL A 181 21.05 7.57 -15.99
CA VAL A 181 22.23 8.29 -16.43
C VAL A 181 23.44 7.57 -15.87
N TRP A 182 24.35 7.14 -16.73
CA TRP A 182 25.41 6.24 -16.32
C TRP A 182 26.75 6.58 -16.94
N ALA A 183 27.80 6.20 -16.24
CA ALA A 183 29.17 6.21 -16.72
C ALA A 183 29.81 4.85 -16.44
N LEU A 184 30.60 4.39 -17.38
CA LEU A 184 31.25 3.09 -17.34
C LEU A 184 32.72 3.30 -17.70
N ALA A 185 33.60 2.52 -17.04
CA ALA A 185 35.01 2.45 -17.36
C ALA A 185 35.41 0.97 -17.57
N ALA A 186 36.08 0.69 -18.66
CA ALA A 186 36.67 -0.60 -18.98
C ALA A 186 38.19 -0.47 -19.15
N GLU A 187 38.94 -1.57 -19.14
CA GLU A 187 40.38 -1.50 -19.36
C GLU A 187 40.69 -0.96 -20.79
N GLY A 188 41.75 -0.22 -20.96
CA GLY A 188 42.03 0.62 -22.13
C GLY A 188 42.43 -0.11 -23.41
N SER A 189 42.17 -1.41 -23.51
CA SER A 189 42.24 -2.16 -24.75
C SER A 189 40.85 -2.54 -25.31
N PHE A 190 39.80 -2.08 -24.64
CA PHE A 190 38.42 -2.46 -24.98
C PHE A 190 38.00 -1.95 -26.36
N ASP A 191 38.43 -0.74 -26.72
CA ASP A 191 38.14 -0.15 -28.05
C ASP A 191 38.92 -0.83 -29.19
N GLY A 192 39.90 -1.71 -28.86
CA GLY A 192 40.74 -2.44 -29.80
C GLY A 192 41.92 -1.67 -30.32
N VAL A 193 42.20 -0.51 -29.77
CA VAL A 193 43.40 0.27 -30.03
C VAL A 193 44.30 0.09 -28.83
N ASN A 194 45.44 -0.55 -29.02
CA ASN A 194 46.48 -0.67 -27.98
C ASN A 194 47.23 0.64 -27.90
N GLY A 195 47.01 1.41 -26.83
CA GLY A 195 47.76 2.61 -26.60
C GLY A 195 49.28 2.38 -26.66
N GLU A 196 49.96 3.19 -27.43
CA GLU A 196 51.41 3.20 -27.33
C GLU A 196 51.78 3.56 -25.89
N GLY A 197 52.20 2.54 -25.11
CA GLY A 197 52.63 2.76 -23.75
C GLY A 197 53.70 3.85 -23.67
N LYS A 198 53.56 4.82 -22.77
CA LYS A 198 54.61 5.79 -22.51
C LYS A 198 55.86 5.03 -22.16
N THR A 199 56.97 5.32 -22.84
CA THR A 199 58.27 4.76 -22.51
C THR A 199 58.67 5.31 -21.16
N ASP A 200 58.89 4.46 -20.17
CA ASP A 200 59.45 4.89 -18.89
C ASP A 200 60.88 5.42 -19.17
N TRP A 201 61.10 6.67 -18.81
CA TRP A 201 62.38 7.35 -19.03
C TRP A 201 63.54 6.69 -18.29
N ARG A 202 63.26 5.84 -17.28
CA ARG A 202 64.29 5.15 -16.48
C ARG A 202 64.67 3.80 -17.07
N THR A 203 63.67 3.04 -17.52
CA THR A 203 63.88 1.68 -17.96
C THR A 203 63.95 1.52 -19.46
N HIS A 204 63.58 2.55 -20.22
CA HIS A 204 63.38 2.50 -21.68
C HIS A 204 62.39 1.40 -22.13
N GLU A 205 61.67 0.84 -21.20
CA GLU A 205 60.60 -0.14 -21.49
C GLU A 205 59.28 0.58 -21.73
N LYS A 206 58.55 0.12 -22.70
CA LYS A 206 57.17 0.57 -22.90
C LYS A 206 56.34 0.00 -21.75
N THR A 207 56.03 0.84 -20.79
CA THR A 207 55.05 0.49 -19.75
C THR A 207 53.68 0.54 -20.38
N HIS A 208 52.95 -0.58 -20.32
CA HIS A 208 51.52 -0.58 -20.57
C HIS A 208 50.86 0.27 -19.49
N CYS A 209 50.73 1.57 -19.78
CA CYS A 209 49.87 2.41 -18.96
C CYS A 209 48.47 1.91 -19.17
N ARG A 210 47.91 1.26 -18.17
CA ARG A 210 46.47 0.90 -18.13
C ARG A 210 45.66 2.18 -18.03
N TYR A 211 45.32 2.77 -19.18
CA TYR A 211 44.31 3.80 -19.23
C TYR A 211 42.93 3.15 -19.38
N TRP A 212 41.94 3.83 -18.86
CA TRP A 212 40.57 3.34 -18.89
C TRP A 212 39.83 3.92 -20.11
N ASP A 213 39.26 3.07 -20.91
CA ASP A 213 38.21 3.46 -21.87
C ASP A 213 36.95 3.78 -21.09
N LYS A 214 36.32 4.88 -21.42
CA LYS A 214 35.17 5.41 -20.72
C LYS A 214 33.98 5.46 -21.65
N MET A 215 32.82 5.16 -21.10
CA MET A 215 31.55 5.37 -21.78
C MET A 215 30.61 6.12 -20.85
N VAL A 216 29.89 7.08 -21.42
CA VAL A 216 28.79 7.74 -20.73
C VAL A 216 27.53 7.54 -21.51
N GLY A 217 26.40 7.45 -20.84
CA GLY A 217 25.14 7.22 -21.53
C GLY A 217 23.93 7.60 -20.73
N VAL A 218 22.85 7.65 -21.47
CA VAL A 218 21.50 7.85 -20.93
C VAL A 218 20.62 6.74 -21.48
N SER A 219 19.86 6.13 -20.62
CA SER A 219 18.89 5.10 -20.99
C SER A 219 17.48 5.51 -20.56
N VAL A 220 16.53 5.19 -21.40
CA VAL A 220 15.10 5.39 -21.13
C VAL A 220 14.34 4.11 -21.44
N GLY A 221 13.37 3.78 -20.58
CA GLY A 221 12.62 2.54 -20.79
C GLY A 221 11.52 2.34 -19.77
N LEU A 222 11.11 1.08 -19.67
CA LEU A 222 10.06 0.62 -18.80
C LEU A 222 10.60 -0.38 -17.79
N ASN A 223 10.17 -0.21 -16.55
CA ASN A 223 10.41 -1.13 -15.45
C ASN A 223 9.10 -1.83 -15.09
N VAL A 224 9.11 -3.15 -15.08
CA VAL A 224 7.96 -3.99 -14.73
C VAL A 224 8.26 -4.73 -13.45
N ASN A 225 7.50 -4.45 -12.41
CA ASN A 225 7.58 -5.14 -11.13
C ASN A 225 6.86 -6.50 -11.21
N LEU A 226 7.56 -7.55 -10.83
CA LEU A 226 7.11 -8.94 -10.93
C LEU A 226 6.54 -9.44 -9.59
N GLY A 227 5.80 -10.56 -9.69
CA GLY A 227 5.30 -11.27 -8.52
C GLY A 227 3.94 -10.80 -8.03
N LYS A 228 3.44 -11.52 -7.03
CA LYS A 228 2.15 -11.23 -6.38
C LYS A 228 2.29 -10.11 -5.34
N THR A 229 3.40 -10.11 -4.62
CA THR A 229 3.71 -9.11 -3.58
C THR A 229 4.68 -8.09 -4.14
N ILE A 230 4.23 -6.86 -4.30
CA ILE A 230 5.01 -5.70 -4.73
C ILE A 230 4.99 -4.70 -3.59
N GLY A 231 6.16 -4.17 -3.23
CA GLY A 231 6.30 -3.25 -2.11
C GLY A 231 6.45 -3.96 -0.77
N TRP A 232 6.40 -3.21 0.31
CA TRP A 232 6.56 -3.67 1.69
C TRP A 232 5.42 -3.19 2.57
N ASN A 233 5.02 -4.01 3.52
CA ASN A 233 4.10 -3.60 4.57
C ASN A 233 4.86 -2.78 5.61
N LYS A 234 4.34 -1.62 5.98
CA LYS A 234 4.89 -0.83 7.07
C LYS A 234 4.65 -1.52 8.40
N VAL A 235 5.61 -1.44 9.29
CA VAL A 235 5.48 -1.94 10.66
C VAL A 235 4.65 -0.94 11.46
N PRO A 236 3.61 -1.38 12.21
CA PRO A 236 2.87 -0.51 13.12
C PRO A 236 3.81 0.11 14.17
N ASP A 237 3.62 1.38 14.45
CA ASP A 237 4.29 2.05 15.55
C ASP A 237 3.50 1.78 16.84
N VAL A 238 3.97 0.81 17.60
CA VAL A 238 3.28 0.34 18.82
C VAL A 238 3.20 1.44 19.88
N ASP A 239 4.25 2.24 20.01
CA ASP A 239 4.30 3.32 21.01
C ASP A 239 3.32 4.45 20.62
N ALA A 240 3.30 4.85 19.37
CA ALA A 240 2.34 5.82 18.85
C ALA A 240 0.90 5.30 18.93
N LEU A 241 0.68 4.00 18.67
CA LEU A 241 -0.62 3.36 18.79
C LEU A 241 -1.08 3.30 20.25
N MET A 242 -0.17 2.98 21.19
CA MET A 242 -0.46 3.00 22.62
C MET A 242 -0.78 4.41 23.12
N ALA A 243 -0.04 5.43 22.66
CA ALA A 243 -0.30 6.83 23.00
C ALA A 243 -1.68 7.27 22.49
N MET A 244 -2.02 6.96 21.25
CA MET A 244 -3.34 7.26 20.68
C MET A 244 -4.48 6.55 21.41
N ASN A 245 -4.31 5.26 21.75
CA ASN A 245 -5.30 4.52 22.52
C ASN A 245 -5.47 5.09 23.92
N LYS A 246 -4.38 5.53 24.58
CA LYS A 246 -4.43 6.18 25.89
C LYS A 246 -5.19 7.50 25.83
N GLU A 247 -4.90 8.34 24.82
CA GLU A 247 -5.60 9.61 24.62
C GLU A 247 -7.11 9.39 24.41
N GLN A 248 -7.49 8.39 23.60
CA GLN A 248 -8.90 8.01 23.40
C GLN A 248 -9.56 7.52 24.70
N LEU A 249 -8.85 6.75 25.52
CA LEU A 249 -9.31 6.28 26.81
C LEU A 249 -9.51 7.45 27.80
N ASP A 250 -8.58 8.38 27.84
CA ASP A 250 -8.64 9.55 28.70
C ASP A 250 -9.80 10.47 28.27
N ALA A 251 -10.00 10.69 26.95
CA ALA A 251 -11.14 11.43 26.43
C ALA A 251 -12.50 10.77 26.77
N LEU A 252 -12.56 9.42 26.61
CA LEU A 252 -13.77 8.67 26.97
C LEU A 252 -14.07 8.74 28.46
N ASN A 253 -13.05 8.60 29.32
CA ASN A 253 -13.20 8.73 30.76
C ASN A 253 -13.66 10.13 31.18
N ALA A 254 -13.13 11.18 30.52
CA ALA A 254 -13.58 12.56 30.76
C ALA A 254 -15.06 12.73 30.39
N SER A 255 -15.48 12.22 29.23
CA SER A 255 -16.87 12.25 28.79
C SER A 255 -17.80 11.46 29.72
N LEU A 256 -17.34 10.29 30.19
CA LEU A 256 -18.08 9.48 31.15
C LEU A 256 -18.28 10.22 32.48
N LYS A 257 -17.25 10.88 32.96
CA LYS A 257 -17.32 11.69 34.17
C LYS A 257 -18.30 12.85 34.02
N GLU A 258 -18.24 13.56 32.90
CA GLU A 258 -19.18 14.65 32.60
C GLU A 258 -20.63 14.16 32.58
N GLN A 259 -20.89 13.00 31.96
CA GLN A 259 -22.22 12.40 31.96
C GLN A 259 -22.66 11.95 33.37
N GLN A 260 -21.73 11.46 34.20
CA GLN A 260 -22.03 11.10 35.60
C GLN A 260 -22.37 12.35 36.42
N ASP A 261 -21.61 13.42 36.27
CA ASP A 261 -21.84 14.69 36.98
C ASP A 261 -23.19 15.33 36.56
N GLU A 262 -23.53 15.30 35.25
CA GLU A 262 -24.81 15.76 34.77
C GLU A 262 -25.97 14.90 35.26
N ASN A 263 -25.80 13.55 35.30
CA ASN A 263 -26.79 12.66 35.89
C ASN A 263 -27.01 12.96 37.41
N ALA A 264 -25.93 13.21 38.14
CA ALA A 264 -26.02 13.61 39.54
C ALA A 264 -26.75 14.92 39.72
N ARG A 265 -26.46 15.92 38.88
CA ARG A 265 -27.14 17.20 38.82
C ARG A 265 -28.64 17.06 38.54
N LEU A 266 -28.98 16.28 37.52
CA LEU A 266 -30.39 16.03 37.15
C LEU A 266 -31.16 15.31 38.28
N ARG A 267 -30.53 14.33 38.96
CA ARG A 267 -31.11 13.63 40.09
C ARG A 267 -31.34 14.57 41.26
N ASN A 268 -30.44 15.51 41.53
CA ASN A 268 -30.58 16.50 42.59
C ASN A 268 -31.71 17.52 42.24
N LEU A 269 -31.81 17.93 40.98
CA LEU A 269 -32.91 18.74 40.51
C LEU A 269 -34.26 18.03 40.64
N LEU A 270 -34.32 16.76 40.31
CA LEU A 270 -35.53 15.93 40.44
C LEU A 270 -35.93 15.74 41.92
N ALA A 271 -34.95 15.53 42.82
CA ALA A 271 -35.18 15.37 44.25
C ALA A 271 -35.67 16.69 44.93
N ASN A 272 -35.24 17.84 44.41
CA ASN A 272 -35.62 19.17 44.92
C ASN A 272 -36.92 19.71 44.30
N GLN A 273 -37.52 19.04 43.32
CA GLN A 273 -38.84 19.35 42.81
C GLN A 273 -39.88 18.93 43.84
N LYS A 274 -40.61 19.90 44.41
CA LYS A 274 -41.80 19.61 45.25
C LYS A 274 -42.72 18.64 44.45
N PRO A 275 -43.26 17.61 45.10
CA PRO A 275 -44.18 16.72 44.42
C PRO A 275 -45.39 17.49 43.92
N ALA A 276 -45.49 17.73 42.62
CA ALA A 276 -46.77 17.99 42.00
C ALA A 276 -47.61 16.72 42.19
N GLU A 277 -48.84 16.82 42.60
CA GLU A 277 -49.79 15.71 42.70
C GLU A 277 -49.83 14.98 41.34
N THR A 278 -49.12 13.91 41.26
CA THR A 278 -49.01 13.15 40.05
C THR A 278 -50.13 12.12 40.08
N LYS A 279 -51.17 12.33 39.28
CA LYS A 279 -51.96 11.21 38.76
C LYS A 279 -50.93 10.29 38.04
N THR A 280 -50.62 9.16 38.66
CA THR A 280 -49.66 8.19 38.17
C THR A 280 -50.30 7.52 36.93
N ILE A 281 -50.15 8.11 35.75
CA ILE A 281 -50.20 7.39 34.48
C ILE A 281 -48.87 6.67 34.44
N LYS A 282 -48.85 5.39 34.73
CA LYS A 282 -47.68 4.49 34.48
C LYS A 282 -47.58 4.33 32.96
N GLU A 283 -47.03 5.34 32.29
CA GLU A 283 -46.65 5.20 30.89
C GLU A 283 -45.35 4.39 30.88
N PHE A 284 -45.48 3.14 30.58
CA PHE A 284 -44.35 2.23 30.41
C PHE A 284 -43.65 2.64 29.13
N SER A 285 -42.57 3.41 29.23
CA SER A 285 -41.74 3.74 28.09
C SER A 285 -41.12 2.47 27.53
N THR A 286 -41.69 1.96 26.44
CA THR A 286 -41.31 0.70 25.83
C THR A 286 -40.11 0.85 24.93
N THR A 287 -38.93 0.70 25.50
CA THR A 287 -37.72 0.57 24.71
C THR A 287 -37.76 -0.71 23.88
N PRO A 288 -37.53 -0.67 22.55
CA PRO A 288 -37.48 -1.87 21.73
C PRO A 288 -36.39 -2.82 22.20
N VAL A 289 -36.69 -4.09 22.32
CA VAL A 289 -35.76 -5.14 22.77
C VAL A 289 -35.20 -5.90 21.57
N SER A 290 -33.90 -6.01 21.47
CA SER A 290 -33.22 -6.76 20.40
C SER A 290 -32.85 -8.17 20.86
N VAL A 291 -33.08 -9.16 20.01
CA VAL A 291 -32.67 -10.56 20.15
C VAL A 291 -31.74 -10.90 19.00
N PHE A 292 -30.54 -11.38 19.30
CA PHE A 292 -29.48 -11.57 18.30
C PHE A 292 -29.37 -13.02 17.80
N PHE A 293 -28.82 -13.15 16.57
CA PHE A 293 -28.67 -14.43 15.87
C PHE A 293 -27.27 -14.58 15.26
N ASN A 294 -26.82 -15.83 15.20
CA ASN A 294 -25.59 -16.16 14.49
C ASN A 294 -25.77 -16.09 12.97
N ILE A 295 -24.65 -16.01 12.25
CA ILE A 295 -24.64 -16.00 10.78
C ILE A 295 -25.36 -17.25 10.25
N ASN A 296 -26.21 -17.04 9.25
CA ASN A 296 -26.98 -18.09 8.60
C ASN A 296 -27.82 -18.99 9.56
N LYS A 297 -28.21 -18.44 10.73
CA LYS A 297 -29.08 -19.14 11.70
C LYS A 297 -30.30 -18.30 12.04
N SER A 298 -31.42 -19.00 12.25
CA SER A 298 -32.63 -18.46 12.85
C SER A 298 -32.87 -18.94 14.29
N LYS A 299 -31.95 -19.75 14.84
CA LYS A 299 -31.92 -20.12 16.25
C LYS A 299 -31.36 -18.96 17.05
N ILE A 300 -32.04 -18.58 18.13
CA ILE A 300 -31.60 -17.49 19.04
C ILE A 300 -30.22 -17.80 19.58
N ALA A 301 -29.32 -16.82 19.45
CA ALA A 301 -27.90 -16.99 19.82
C ALA A 301 -27.71 -17.09 21.33
N SER A 302 -28.43 -16.29 22.10
CA SER A 302 -28.34 -16.27 23.56
C SER A 302 -29.71 -16.19 24.20
N ARG A 303 -29.97 -17.07 25.17
CA ARG A 303 -31.17 -16.97 25.98
C ARG A 303 -31.21 -15.78 26.93
N LYS A 304 -30.06 -15.13 27.16
CA LYS A 304 -29.98 -13.90 27.94
C LYS A 304 -30.79 -12.77 27.30
N ASP A 305 -30.82 -12.73 25.94
CA ASP A 305 -31.58 -11.71 25.21
C ASP A 305 -33.11 -11.80 25.49
N LEU A 306 -33.57 -12.98 25.88
CA LEU A 306 -34.99 -13.23 26.17
C LEU A 306 -35.44 -12.73 27.55
N VAL A 307 -34.53 -12.33 28.44
CA VAL A 307 -34.88 -11.83 29.79
C VAL A 307 -35.78 -10.59 29.68
N ASN A 308 -35.35 -9.60 28.91
CA ASN A 308 -36.10 -8.36 28.73
C ASN A 308 -37.34 -8.59 27.85
N VAL A 309 -37.29 -9.54 26.91
CA VAL A 309 -38.45 -9.95 26.10
C VAL A 309 -39.57 -10.56 26.97
N LYS A 310 -39.19 -11.31 28.03
CA LYS A 310 -40.15 -11.91 28.98
C LYS A 310 -40.91 -10.83 29.76
N GLU A 311 -40.25 -9.78 30.21
CA GLU A 311 -40.90 -8.69 30.93
C GLU A 311 -41.83 -7.90 29.99
N LEU A 312 -41.42 -7.67 28.75
CA LEU A 312 -42.26 -7.04 27.73
C LEU A 312 -43.48 -7.91 27.40
N ALA A 313 -43.32 -9.23 27.26
CA ALA A 313 -44.40 -10.17 27.03
C ALA A 313 -45.41 -10.19 28.19
N LYS A 314 -44.92 -10.18 29.44
CA LYS A 314 -45.76 -10.12 30.64
C LYS A 314 -46.60 -8.83 30.64
N TYR A 315 -45.94 -7.67 30.41
CA TYR A 315 -46.66 -6.38 30.36
C TYR A 315 -47.71 -6.35 29.24
N ALA A 316 -47.38 -6.87 28.04
CA ALA A 316 -48.29 -6.94 26.91
C ALA A 316 -49.51 -7.80 27.21
N LYS A 317 -49.29 -8.94 27.89
CA LYS A 317 -50.35 -9.83 28.33
C LYS A 317 -51.27 -9.17 29.38
N ASP A 318 -50.67 -8.58 30.42
CA ASP A 318 -51.42 -7.99 31.55
C ASP A 318 -52.23 -6.76 31.12
N ASN A 319 -51.80 -6.07 30.07
CA ASN A 319 -52.43 -4.85 29.55
C ASN A 319 -53.16 -5.07 28.19
N ASN A 320 -53.27 -6.31 27.73
CA ASN A 320 -53.89 -6.68 26.43
C ASN A 320 -53.35 -5.84 25.26
N LYS A 321 -52.01 -5.63 25.24
CA LYS A 321 -51.33 -4.87 24.18
C LYS A 321 -50.81 -5.82 23.10
N LYS A 322 -50.72 -5.31 21.84
CA LYS A 322 -50.06 -6.01 20.76
C LYS A 322 -48.55 -5.82 20.80
N VAL A 323 -47.84 -6.81 20.30
CA VAL A 323 -46.39 -6.83 20.19
C VAL A 323 -45.98 -6.97 18.72
N VAL A 324 -45.15 -6.10 18.23
CA VAL A 324 -44.59 -6.19 16.89
C VAL A 324 -43.19 -6.80 16.99
N VAL A 325 -42.96 -7.86 16.23
CA VAL A 325 -41.68 -8.54 16.11
C VAL A 325 -41.13 -8.34 14.69
N THR A 326 -40.11 -7.53 14.54
CA THR A 326 -39.48 -7.24 13.24
C THR A 326 -38.15 -7.95 13.14
N GLY A 327 -37.98 -8.85 12.15
CA GLY A 327 -36.75 -9.58 11.89
C GLY A 327 -35.84 -8.88 10.88
N TYR A 328 -34.53 -9.04 11.08
CA TYR A 328 -33.49 -8.44 10.23
C TYR A 328 -32.40 -9.46 9.91
N ALA A 329 -31.76 -9.31 8.75
CA ALA A 329 -30.53 -9.98 8.37
C ALA A 329 -29.45 -8.94 8.03
N ASP A 330 -28.19 -9.32 8.04
CA ASP A 330 -27.13 -8.42 7.58
C ASP A 330 -27.05 -8.44 6.04
N SER A 331 -26.90 -7.27 5.42
CA SER A 331 -26.82 -7.13 3.97
C SER A 331 -25.47 -7.50 3.36
N LYS A 332 -24.46 -7.73 4.21
CA LYS A 332 -23.10 -8.07 3.75
C LYS A 332 -22.91 -9.55 3.47
N THR A 333 -23.82 -10.39 3.95
CA THR A 333 -23.77 -11.84 3.75
C THR A 333 -25.06 -12.34 3.12
N GLY A 334 -24.95 -13.28 2.17
CA GLY A 334 -26.08 -13.88 1.48
C GLY A 334 -26.68 -13.00 0.37
N THR A 335 -27.65 -13.54 -0.32
CA THR A 335 -28.42 -12.81 -1.36
C THR A 335 -29.67 -12.17 -0.74
N ALA A 336 -30.29 -11.22 -1.44
CA ALA A 336 -31.55 -10.60 -1.00
C ALA A 336 -32.66 -11.65 -0.71
N ALA A 337 -32.78 -12.68 -1.54
CA ALA A 337 -33.72 -13.75 -1.34
C ALA A 337 -33.46 -14.57 -0.07
N ILE A 338 -32.19 -14.88 0.22
CA ILE A 338 -31.76 -15.59 1.44
C ILE A 338 -32.03 -14.71 2.66
N ASN A 339 -31.67 -13.43 2.60
CA ASN A 339 -31.84 -12.50 3.70
C ASN A 339 -33.31 -12.23 4.04
N ASN A 340 -34.17 -12.18 3.04
CA ASN A 340 -35.61 -12.09 3.26
C ASN A 340 -36.14 -13.31 4.04
N LYS A 341 -35.84 -14.52 3.57
CA LYS A 341 -36.24 -15.76 4.26
C LYS A 341 -35.68 -15.86 5.66
N LEU A 342 -34.39 -15.44 5.84
CA LEU A 342 -33.72 -15.52 7.11
C LEU A 342 -34.25 -14.49 8.12
N SER A 343 -34.60 -13.29 7.69
CA SER A 343 -35.23 -12.27 8.54
C SER A 343 -36.62 -12.68 8.98
N GLU A 344 -37.42 -13.24 8.09
CA GLU A 344 -38.73 -13.82 8.41
C GLU A 344 -38.62 -14.96 9.42
N ALA A 345 -37.70 -15.92 9.19
CA ALA A 345 -37.47 -17.03 10.09
C ALA A 345 -37.02 -16.59 11.50
N ARG A 346 -36.23 -15.50 11.60
CA ARG A 346 -35.81 -14.90 12.87
C ARG A 346 -36.99 -14.26 13.61
N ALA A 347 -37.82 -13.50 12.91
CA ALA A 347 -39.02 -12.92 13.52
C ALA A 347 -39.96 -14.02 14.05
N ASN A 348 -40.18 -15.07 13.26
CA ASN A 348 -40.97 -16.23 13.65
C ASN A 348 -40.39 -16.96 14.87
N ALA A 349 -39.07 -17.12 14.95
CA ALA A 349 -38.39 -17.74 16.09
C ALA A 349 -38.68 -16.99 17.42
N VAL A 350 -38.59 -15.65 17.39
CA VAL A 350 -38.89 -14.82 18.57
C VAL A 350 -40.38 -14.80 18.87
N ALA A 351 -41.24 -14.76 17.86
CA ALA A 351 -42.70 -14.84 18.05
C ALA A 351 -43.10 -16.16 18.73
N ASN A 352 -42.48 -17.27 18.36
CA ASN A 352 -42.73 -18.57 18.99
C ASN A 352 -42.29 -18.59 20.47
N GLU A 353 -41.20 -17.89 20.82
CA GLU A 353 -40.80 -17.73 22.24
C GLU A 353 -41.80 -16.87 23.00
N LEU A 354 -42.32 -15.78 22.41
CA LEU A 354 -43.39 -14.97 23.02
C LEU A 354 -44.68 -15.79 23.32
N VAL A 355 -45.07 -16.68 22.41
CA VAL A 355 -46.19 -17.61 22.62
C VAL A 355 -45.88 -18.56 23.79
N LYS A 356 -44.68 -19.12 23.90
CA LYS A 356 -44.25 -19.95 25.04
C LYS A 356 -44.27 -19.18 26.37
N MET A 357 -44.06 -17.87 26.32
CA MET A 357 -44.15 -16.96 27.48
C MET A 357 -45.60 -16.60 27.84
N GLY A 358 -46.58 -17.13 27.09
CA GLY A 358 -48.00 -17.01 27.38
C GLY A 358 -48.72 -15.84 26.68
N LEU A 359 -48.11 -15.22 25.67
CA LEU A 359 -48.77 -14.21 24.85
C LEU A 359 -49.59 -14.89 23.74
N SER A 360 -50.86 -14.44 23.52
CA SER A 360 -51.66 -14.96 22.41
C SER A 360 -51.04 -14.65 21.06
N ARG A 361 -51.13 -15.59 20.12
CA ARG A 361 -50.62 -15.39 18.75
C ARG A 361 -51.28 -14.20 18.04
N ASP A 362 -52.57 -13.93 18.33
CA ASP A 362 -53.34 -12.83 17.77
C ASP A 362 -52.84 -11.46 18.20
N ASN A 363 -52.09 -11.42 19.31
CA ASN A 363 -51.45 -10.21 19.84
C ASN A 363 -50.01 -10.03 19.34
N ILE A 364 -49.54 -10.88 18.41
CA ILE A 364 -48.19 -10.79 17.86
C ILE A 364 -48.23 -10.44 16.37
N ILE A 365 -47.72 -9.30 15.99
CA ILE A 365 -47.54 -8.88 14.63
C ILE A 365 -46.14 -9.21 14.17
N ILE A 366 -45.98 -9.89 13.06
CA ILE A 366 -44.69 -10.32 12.54
C ILE A 366 -44.36 -9.50 11.30
N GLU A 367 -43.19 -8.88 11.30
CA GLU A 367 -42.60 -8.14 10.19
C GLU A 367 -41.20 -8.64 9.90
N HIS A 368 -40.70 -8.41 8.68
CA HIS A 368 -39.32 -8.65 8.33
C HIS A 368 -38.80 -7.58 7.34
N LYS A 369 -37.54 -7.26 7.42
CA LYS A 369 -36.90 -6.19 6.62
C LYS A 369 -35.82 -6.73 5.67
N GLY A 370 -35.57 -8.04 5.63
CA GLY A 370 -34.51 -8.62 4.82
C GLY A 370 -33.13 -8.23 5.31
N GLY A 371 -32.23 -8.02 4.35
CA GLY A 371 -30.85 -7.58 4.63
C GLY A 371 -30.75 -6.08 4.84
N VAL A 372 -30.25 -5.65 6.00
CA VAL A 372 -30.05 -4.23 6.38
C VAL A 372 -28.59 -3.96 6.76
N ASN A 373 -28.24 -2.68 6.78
CA ASN A 373 -26.91 -2.20 7.17
C ASN A 373 -27.02 -1.02 8.16
N ASP A 374 -27.92 -1.14 9.13
CA ASP A 374 -28.27 -0.05 10.06
C ASP A 374 -27.26 0.09 11.20
N LEU A 375 -26.55 -1.01 11.54
CA LEU A 375 -25.65 -1.08 12.69
C LEU A 375 -24.27 -1.60 12.29
N SER A 376 -23.26 -1.09 12.97
CA SER A 376 -21.87 -1.57 12.91
C SER A 376 -21.46 -2.14 14.29
N PRO A 377 -20.74 -3.26 14.34
CA PRO A 377 -20.36 -4.16 13.25
C PRO A 377 -21.58 -4.88 12.60
N PHE A 378 -21.43 -5.36 11.38
CA PHE A 378 -22.52 -6.00 10.60
C PHE A 378 -23.27 -7.11 11.34
N SER A 379 -22.58 -7.81 12.25
CA SER A 379 -23.18 -8.85 13.10
C SER A 379 -24.39 -8.35 13.91
N TYR A 380 -24.45 -7.07 14.24
CA TYR A 380 -25.57 -6.48 15.00
C TYR A 380 -26.84 -6.33 14.15
N ASN A 381 -26.75 -6.44 12.83
CA ASN A 381 -27.93 -6.48 11.96
C ASN A 381 -28.58 -7.88 11.92
N ARG A 382 -27.97 -8.90 12.50
CA ARG A 382 -28.55 -10.24 12.66
C ARG A 382 -29.41 -10.32 13.92
N ARG A 383 -30.54 -9.62 13.89
CA ARG A 383 -31.42 -9.46 15.08
C ARG A 383 -32.89 -9.58 14.73
N ALA A 384 -33.69 -9.71 15.75
CA ALA A 384 -35.13 -9.40 15.72
C ALA A 384 -35.42 -8.38 16.82
N ILE A 385 -36.24 -7.39 16.52
CA ILE A 385 -36.63 -6.32 17.46
C ILE A 385 -38.07 -6.59 17.90
N VAL A 386 -38.29 -6.55 19.21
CA VAL A 386 -39.59 -6.70 19.86
C VAL A 386 -39.98 -5.32 20.44
N LYS A 387 -41.16 -4.82 20.06
CA LYS A 387 -41.69 -3.57 20.61
C LYS A 387 -43.19 -3.71 20.89
N LEU A 388 -43.70 -2.98 21.84
CA LEU A 388 -45.16 -2.83 22.02
C LEU A 388 -45.74 -1.91 20.92
N GLN A 389 -46.98 -2.21 20.54
CA GLN A 389 -47.76 -1.36 19.65
C GLN A 389 -48.68 -0.47 20.49
#